data_ea741b4f3bc242e6f3e8e457eb19d02f
#
_entry.id   ea741b4f3bc242e6f3e8e457eb19d02f
#
_cell.length_a   1.000
_cell.length_b   1.000
_cell.length_c   1.000
_cell.angle_alpha   90.00
_cell.angle_beta   90.00
_cell.angle_gamma   90.00
#
_symmetry.space_group_name_H-M   'P 1'
#
loop_
_entity.id
_entity.type
_entity.pdbx_description
1 polymer ?
#
loop_
_entity_poly.entity_id
_entity_poly.type
_entity_poly.pdbx_seq_one_letter_code
_entity_poly.pdbx_strand_id
1 'polypeptide(L)'
;AISSIGRMRNKNTIPILIKSLTDSDPKIVLQAIRGLLVFNDDNIVATELKKLISHPNEVIKNVIEKEYFDQPQSEYNGDHSKSPDYLKNVVVNGDVLNILKIVPNESIHLTFTSPPYYNARDYSIYQSYDEYLEFLRDVFKEVHRITKEGRFFILNTSPIIIPRVSRQHSSKRYPIPFDIHPFLIEMGWEFIDDIVWIKPEFSAKDRNSS
;
A
#
# COMPACT_ATOMS: atom_id res chain seq x y z
N ALA A 1 21.88 -15.85 -19.58
CA ALA A 1 21.45 -16.47 -20.85
C ALA A 1 19.93 -16.25 -21.09
N ILE A 2 19.00 -16.73 -20.27
CA ILE A 2 17.53 -16.64 -20.52
C ILE A 2 17.05 -15.19 -20.66
N SER A 3 17.49 -14.27 -19.81
CA SER A 3 17.17 -12.85 -19.92
C SER A 3 17.59 -12.23 -21.28
N SER A 4 18.74 -12.62 -21.80
CA SER A 4 19.20 -12.14 -23.13
C SER A 4 18.33 -12.69 -24.25
N ILE A 5 17.94 -13.96 -24.15
CA ILE A 5 17.04 -14.62 -25.11
C ILE A 5 15.69 -13.92 -25.15
N GLY A 6 15.10 -13.65 -23.99
CA GLY A 6 13.82 -12.92 -23.89
C GLY A 6 13.87 -11.50 -24.49
N ARG A 7 15.00 -10.79 -24.34
CA ARG A 7 15.18 -9.45 -24.94
C ARG A 7 15.26 -9.44 -26.45
N MET A 8 15.56 -10.56 -27.09
CA MET A 8 15.63 -10.65 -28.57
C MET A 8 14.24 -10.45 -29.23
N ARG A 9 13.16 -10.62 -28.50
CA ARG A 9 11.76 -10.49 -28.99
C ARG A 9 11.51 -11.25 -30.30
N ASN A 10 12.16 -12.40 -30.45
CA ASN A 10 12.08 -13.22 -31.64
C ASN A 10 11.21 -14.45 -31.34
N LYS A 11 10.17 -14.70 -32.15
CA LYS A 11 9.25 -15.85 -31.98
C LYS A 11 9.96 -17.20 -31.97
N ASN A 12 11.09 -17.32 -32.65
CA ASN A 12 11.91 -18.53 -32.64
C ASN A 12 12.50 -18.86 -31.26
N THR A 13 12.49 -17.91 -30.31
CA THR A 13 12.94 -18.13 -28.94
C THR A 13 11.85 -18.68 -28.00
N ILE A 14 10.58 -18.66 -28.42
CA ILE A 14 9.44 -19.13 -27.61
C ILE A 14 9.67 -20.56 -27.08
N PRO A 15 10.06 -21.57 -27.89
CA PRO A 15 10.24 -22.92 -27.38
C PRO A 15 11.29 -23.05 -26.28
N ILE A 16 12.37 -22.26 -26.39
CA ILE A 16 13.45 -22.23 -25.39
C ILE A 16 12.95 -21.58 -24.08
N LEU A 17 12.19 -20.49 -24.18
CA LEU A 17 11.62 -19.81 -23.04
C LEU A 17 10.56 -20.67 -22.34
N ILE A 18 9.68 -21.36 -23.09
CA ILE A 18 8.70 -22.30 -22.54
C ILE A 18 9.41 -23.42 -21.78
N LYS A 19 10.45 -24.01 -22.36
CA LYS A 19 11.23 -25.05 -21.67
C LYS A 19 11.81 -24.55 -20.34
N SER A 20 12.16 -23.26 -20.25
CA SER A 20 12.71 -22.66 -19.02
C SER A 20 11.66 -22.37 -17.94
N LEU A 21 10.36 -22.53 -18.22
CA LEU A 21 9.30 -22.38 -17.20
C LEU A 21 9.30 -23.53 -16.18
N THR A 22 9.94 -24.66 -16.48
CA THR A 22 10.07 -25.80 -15.58
C THR A 22 11.43 -25.87 -14.88
N ASP A 23 12.20 -24.79 -14.93
CA ASP A 23 13.49 -24.73 -14.25
C ASP A 23 13.34 -24.73 -12.72
N SER A 24 14.27 -25.34 -12.02
CA SER A 24 14.29 -25.39 -10.57
C SER A 24 14.61 -24.04 -9.90
N ASP A 25 15.27 -23.14 -10.63
CA ASP A 25 15.59 -21.79 -10.14
C ASP A 25 14.45 -20.81 -10.50
N PRO A 26 13.70 -20.29 -9.49
CA PRO A 26 12.63 -19.32 -9.73
C PRO A 26 13.07 -18.06 -10.49
N LYS A 27 14.34 -17.67 -10.40
CA LYS A 27 14.88 -16.53 -11.14
C LYS A 27 14.90 -16.80 -12.65
N ILE A 28 15.21 -18.03 -13.06
CA ILE A 28 15.19 -18.46 -14.45
C ILE A 28 13.75 -18.47 -14.96
N VAL A 29 12.83 -19.04 -14.18
CA VAL A 29 11.38 -19.05 -14.50
C VAL A 29 10.85 -17.64 -14.69
N LEU A 30 11.14 -16.71 -13.77
CA LEU A 30 10.70 -15.30 -13.88
C LEU A 30 11.28 -14.61 -15.12
N GLN A 31 12.52 -14.88 -15.49
CA GLN A 31 13.08 -14.32 -16.71
C GLN A 31 12.46 -14.91 -17.98
N ALA A 32 12.09 -16.18 -17.96
CA ALA A 32 11.37 -16.82 -19.05
C ALA A 32 9.96 -16.24 -19.21
N ILE A 33 9.23 -16.07 -18.09
CA ILE A 33 7.92 -15.41 -18.08
C ILE A 33 8.00 -14.02 -18.70
N ARG A 34 8.95 -13.17 -18.24
CA ARG A 34 9.15 -11.81 -18.79
C ARG A 34 9.42 -11.80 -20.28
N GLY A 35 10.16 -12.80 -20.78
CA GLY A 35 10.43 -12.95 -22.21
C GLY A 35 9.19 -13.41 -23.00
N LEU A 36 8.34 -14.25 -22.40
CA LEU A 36 7.14 -14.78 -23.03
C LEU A 36 5.99 -13.78 -23.05
N LEU A 37 5.84 -12.94 -22.03
CA LEU A 37 4.78 -11.93 -21.96
C LEU A 37 4.79 -10.92 -23.12
N VAL A 38 5.90 -10.78 -23.81
CA VAL A 38 5.99 -10.00 -25.07
C VAL A 38 5.18 -10.63 -26.20
N PHE A 39 4.85 -11.93 -26.09
CA PHE A 39 4.10 -12.72 -27.07
C PHE A 39 2.73 -13.15 -26.50
N ASN A 40 2.12 -12.30 -25.69
CA ASN A 40 0.89 -12.60 -24.96
C ASN A 40 -0.30 -12.94 -25.88
N ASP A 41 -0.29 -12.48 -27.12
CA ASP A 41 -1.28 -12.80 -28.16
C ASP A 41 -1.14 -14.23 -28.71
N ASP A 42 -0.06 -14.94 -28.37
CA ASP A 42 0.17 -16.31 -28.81
C ASP A 42 -0.55 -17.30 -27.86
N ASN A 43 -1.51 -18.05 -28.39
CA ASN A 43 -2.32 -18.99 -27.61
C ASN A 43 -1.50 -20.07 -26.88
N ILE A 44 -0.38 -20.50 -27.48
CA ILE A 44 0.50 -21.50 -26.87
C ILE A 44 1.19 -20.88 -25.66
N VAL A 45 1.72 -19.67 -25.82
CA VAL A 45 2.37 -18.93 -24.74
C VAL A 45 1.40 -18.69 -23.59
N ALA A 46 0.21 -18.18 -23.88
CA ALA A 46 -0.81 -17.92 -22.86
C ALA A 46 -1.21 -19.21 -22.11
N THR A 47 -1.34 -20.33 -22.82
CA THR A 47 -1.69 -21.61 -22.21
C THR A 47 -0.59 -22.11 -21.27
N GLU A 48 0.68 -22.01 -21.68
CA GLU A 48 1.81 -22.47 -20.85
C GLU A 48 2.01 -21.57 -19.63
N LEU A 49 1.85 -20.27 -19.76
CA LEU A 49 1.96 -19.33 -18.64
C LEU A 49 0.84 -19.52 -17.59
N LYS A 50 -0.40 -19.74 -18.03
CA LYS A 50 -1.53 -19.99 -17.12
C LYS A 50 -1.34 -21.22 -16.22
N LYS A 51 -0.58 -22.22 -16.64
CA LYS A 51 -0.29 -23.41 -15.82
C LYS A 51 0.51 -23.05 -14.55
N LEU A 52 1.23 -21.93 -14.55
CA LEU A 52 2.03 -21.48 -13.41
C LEU A 52 1.21 -20.82 -12.28
N ILE A 53 -0.11 -20.74 -12.40
CA ILE A 53 -0.99 -20.23 -11.31
C ILE A 53 -0.86 -21.05 -10.03
N SER A 54 -0.50 -22.32 -10.12
CA SER A 54 -0.25 -23.21 -8.98
C SER A 54 1.23 -23.32 -8.60
N HIS A 55 2.09 -22.42 -9.11
CA HIS A 55 3.51 -22.48 -8.84
C HIS A 55 3.80 -22.23 -7.35
N PRO A 56 4.70 -22.99 -6.68
CA PRO A 56 4.97 -22.84 -5.25
C PRO A 56 5.63 -21.51 -4.86
N ASN A 57 6.29 -20.83 -5.81
CA ASN A 57 6.87 -19.53 -5.57
C ASN A 57 5.81 -18.44 -5.74
N GLU A 58 5.55 -17.69 -4.66
CA GLU A 58 4.53 -16.64 -4.58
C GLU A 58 4.70 -15.54 -5.64
N VAL A 59 5.93 -15.11 -5.91
CA VAL A 59 6.19 -14.05 -6.90
C VAL A 59 5.77 -14.49 -8.29
N ILE A 60 6.06 -15.75 -8.66
CA ILE A 60 5.64 -16.33 -9.96
C ILE A 60 4.12 -16.42 -10.02
N LYS A 61 3.49 -16.95 -8.97
CA LYS A 61 2.04 -17.06 -8.87
C LYS A 61 1.38 -15.68 -9.04
N ASN A 62 1.81 -14.67 -8.30
CA ASN A 62 1.25 -13.31 -8.33
C ASN A 62 1.39 -12.66 -9.72
N VAL A 63 2.52 -12.87 -10.42
CA VAL A 63 2.68 -12.36 -11.80
C VAL A 63 1.66 -12.99 -12.74
N ILE A 64 1.44 -14.29 -12.64
CA ILE A 64 0.50 -15.00 -13.50
C ILE A 64 -0.96 -14.64 -13.14
N GLU A 65 -1.25 -14.54 -11.86
CA GLU A 65 -2.58 -14.12 -11.36
C GLU A 65 -2.94 -12.73 -11.89
N LYS A 66 -2.05 -11.77 -11.73
CA LYS A 66 -2.23 -10.38 -12.22
C LYS A 66 -2.39 -10.30 -13.74
N GLU A 67 -1.64 -11.10 -14.48
CA GLU A 67 -1.62 -11.02 -15.95
C GLU A 67 -2.82 -11.72 -16.61
N TYR A 68 -3.32 -12.83 -16.02
CA TYR A 68 -4.31 -13.68 -16.68
C TYR A 68 -5.62 -13.89 -15.91
N PHE A 69 -5.64 -13.64 -14.61
CA PHE A 69 -6.78 -13.94 -13.75
C PHE A 69 -7.29 -12.72 -13.01
N ASP A 70 -6.41 -11.77 -12.70
CA ASP A 70 -6.76 -10.49 -12.14
C ASP A 70 -7.27 -9.59 -13.29
N GLN A 71 -8.42 -9.96 -13.84
CA GLN A 71 -9.14 -9.02 -14.68
C GLN A 71 -9.49 -7.84 -13.80
N PRO A 72 -9.18 -6.59 -14.18
CA PRO A 72 -9.72 -5.44 -13.48
C PRO A 72 -11.24 -5.65 -13.43
N GLN A 73 -11.77 -5.83 -12.22
CA GLN A 73 -13.22 -6.05 -11.98
C GLN A 73 -14.05 -4.79 -12.24
N SER A 74 -13.51 -3.83 -12.91
CA SER A 74 -14.25 -2.76 -13.56
C SER A 74 -13.49 -2.39 -14.82
N GLU A 75 -14.16 -2.40 -15.94
CA GLU A 75 -13.91 -1.37 -16.92
C GLU A 75 -14.03 -0.04 -16.16
N TYR A 76 -12.90 0.43 -15.64
CA TYR A 76 -12.83 1.76 -15.08
C TYR A 76 -13.12 2.72 -16.25
N ASN A 77 -14.40 3.03 -16.44
CA ASN A 77 -14.89 3.89 -17.51
C ASN A 77 -14.45 5.36 -17.35
N GLY A 78 -13.45 5.61 -16.49
CA GLY A 78 -12.92 6.95 -16.26
C GLY A 78 -13.87 7.90 -15.52
N ASP A 79 -15.11 7.52 -15.31
CA ASP A 79 -16.13 8.31 -14.61
C ASP A 79 -16.05 8.07 -13.09
N HIS A 80 -15.10 8.76 -12.47
CA HIS A 80 -15.18 8.93 -11.02
C HIS A 80 -16.48 9.64 -10.64
N SER A 81 -17.16 9.16 -9.63
CA SER A 81 -18.28 9.89 -9.03
C SER A 81 -17.83 11.33 -8.72
N LYS A 82 -18.62 12.30 -9.12
CA LYS A 82 -18.29 13.71 -8.87
C LYS A 82 -18.22 13.96 -7.37
N SER A 83 -17.13 14.58 -6.90
CA SER A 83 -17.06 14.98 -5.49
C SER A 83 -18.17 15.97 -5.19
N PRO A 84 -18.89 15.80 -4.05
CA PRO A 84 -20.01 16.67 -3.70
C PRO A 84 -19.58 18.13 -3.59
N ASP A 85 -20.40 19.04 -4.10
CA ASP A 85 -20.06 20.48 -4.10
C ASP A 85 -20.00 21.05 -2.67
N TYR A 86 -20.77 20.51 -1.73
CA TYR A 86 -20.75 20.93 -0.33
C TYR A 86 -19.45 20.54 0.43
N LEU A 87 -18.61 19.69 -0.14
CA LEU A 87 -17.28 19.34 0.41
C LEU A 87 -16.15 20.18 -0.18
N LYS A 88 -16.44 21.09 -1.10
CA LYS A 88 -15.40 21.90 -1.76
C LYS A 88 -15.10 23.16 -0.96
N ASN A 89 -13.81 23.41 -0.70
CA ASN A 89 -13.32 24.64 -0.06
C ASN A 89 -13.97 24.92 1.32
N VAL A 90 -14.24 23.87 2.09
CA VAL A 90 -14.85 23.97 3.42
C VAL A 90 -13.91 23.51 4.50
N VAL A 91 -14.07 24.07 5.69
CA VAL A 91 -13.48 23.55 6.93
C VAL A 91 -14.63 23.11 7.81
N VAL A 92 -14.59 21.85 8.26
CA VAL A 92 -15.64 21.26 9.09
C VAL A 92 -15.08 21.03 10.50
N ASN A 93 -15.74 21.61 11.51
CA ASN A 93 -15.42 21.37 12.90
C ASN A 93 -16.32 20.25 13.46
N GLY A 94 -15.71 19.20 13.99
CA GLY A 94 -16.44 18.09 14.58
C GLY A 94 -15.54 16.87 14.81
N ASP A 95 -16.12 15.85 15.41
CA ASP A 95 -15.48 14.55 15.57
C ASP A 95 -15.25 13.90 14.21
N VAL A 96 -14.04 13.41 13.97
CA VAL A 96 -13.62 12.89 12.66
C VAL A 96 -14.48 11.72 12.19
N LEU A 97 -14.80 10.77 13.07
CA LEU A 97 -15.62 9.61 12.71
C LEU A 97 -17.04 9.99 12.35
N ASN A 98 -17.64 10.97 13.09
CA ASN A 98 -18.97 11.45 12.80
C ASN A 98 -19.01 12.24 11.47
N ILE A 99 -17.99 13.03 11.19
CA ILE A 99 -17.89 13.81 9.95
C ILE A 99 -17.64 12.89 8.75
N LEU A 100 -16.74 11.93 8.85
CA LEU A 100 -16.46 11.02 7.73
C LEU A 100 -17.69 10.19 7.34
N LYS A 101 -18.56 9.79 8.29
CA LYS A 101 -19.79 9.04 8.00
C LYS A 101 -20.78 9.76 7.07
N ILE A 102 -20.78 11.09 7.05
CA ILE A 102 -21.65 11.86 6.15
C ILE A 102 -21.05 12.12 4.78
N VAL A 103 -19.77 11.76 4.58
CA VAL A 103 -19.10 11.86 3.29
C VAL A 103 -19.48 10.65 2.44
N PRO A 104 -19.94 10.83 1.18
CA PRO A 104 -20.29 9.72 0.30
C PRO A 104 -19.10 8.80 -0.01
N ASN A 105 -19.40 7.54 -0.30
CA ASN A 105 -18.40 6.59 -0.77
C ASN A 105 -17.71 7.13 -2.04
N GLU A 106 -16.44 6.79 -2.23
CA GLU A 106 -15.67 7.07 -3.45
C GLU A 106 -15.80 8.51 -3.96
N SER A 107 -15.76 9.47 -3.04
CA SER A 107 -15.95 10.90 -3.36
C SER A 107 -14.67 11.73 -3.24
N ILE A 108 -13.63 11.20 -2.59
CA ILE A 108 -12.38 11.92 -2.30
C ILE A 108 -11.23 11.35 -3.15
N HIS A 109 -10.43 12.25 -3.74
CA HIS A 109 -9.29 11.86 -4.58
C HIS A 109 -7.99 11.71 -3.79
N LEU A 110 -7.84 12.45 -2.70
CA LEU A 110 -6.64 12.45 -1.89
C LEU A 110 -7.01 12.76 -0.45
N THR A 111 -6.58 11.90 0.45
CA THR A 111 -6.52 12.21 1.88
C THR A 111 -5.06 12.36 2.29
N PHE A 112 -4.74 13.49 2.94
CA PHE A 112 -3.46 13.72 3.57
C PHE A 112 -3.70 14.01 5.05
N THR A 113 -3.10 13.23 5.95
CA THR A 113 -3.27 13.43 7.38
C THR A 113 -2.02 13.11 8.19
N SER A 114 -1.92 13.77 9.34
CA SER A 114 -0.97 13.46 10.41
C SER A 114 -1.79 13.25 11.67
N PRO A 115 -2.20 12.01 11.98
CA PRO A 115 -3.02 11.75 13.16
C PRO A 115 -2.27 12.08 14.45
N PRO A 116 -2.96 12.30 15.57
CA PRO A 116 -2.32 12.44 16.87
C PRO A 116 -1.38 11.25 17.13
N TYR A 117 -0.19 11.52 17.67
CA TYR A 117 0.73 10.46 18.05
C TYR A 117 0.39 9.94 19.43
N TYR A 118 0.45 8.62 19.61
CA TYR A 118 0.12 7.96 20.87
C TYR A 118 0.76 8.64 22.07
N ASN A 119 -0.06 9.28 22.92
CA ASN A 119 0.34 9.93 24.19
C ASN A 119 1.61 10.79 24.12
N ALA A 120 1.93 11.31 22.92
CA ALA A 120 3.10 12.19 22.73
C ALA A 120 2.83 13.63 23.14
N ARG A 121 1.57 14.02 23.31
CA ARG A 121 1.10 15.35 23.70
C ARG A 121 -0.17 15.23 24.56
N ASP A 122 -0.43 16.24 25.38
CA ASP A 122 -1.55 16.27 26.32
C ASP A 122 -2.94 16.31 25.65
N TYR A 123 -3.02 16.59 24.36
CA TYR A 123 -4.28 16.70 23.63
C TYR A 123 -4.84 15.34 23.15
N SER A 124 -4.09 14.26 23.31
CA SER A 124 -4.56 12.92 22.94
C SER A 124 -4.03 11.87 23.92
N ILE A 125 -4.82 11.56 24.92
CA ILE A 125 -4.51 10.55 25.93
C ILE A 125 -5.38 9.34 25.69
N TYR A 126 -4.74 8.22 25.28
CA TYR A 126 -5.37 6.91 25.14
C TYR A 126 -5.00 6.06 26.35
N GLN A 127 -5.91 5.21 26.80
CA GLN A 127 -5.69 4.33 27.95
C GLN A 127 -4.65 3.24 27.63
N SER A 128 -4.63 2.78 26.38
CA SER A 128 -3.67 1.79 25.90
C SER A 128 -3.21 2.09 24.46
N TYR A 129 -2.13 1.44 24.06
CA TYR A 129 -1.64 1.53 22.69
C TYR A 129 -2.59 0.82 21.71
N ASP A 130 -3.22 -0.25 22.16
CA ASP A 130 -4.21 -0.99 21.37
C ASP A 130 -5.45 -0.14 21.11
N GLU A 131 -5.96 0.59 22.10
CA GLU A 131 -7.07 1.55 21.94
C GLU A 131 -6.73 2.62 20.89
N TYR A 132 -5.49 3.12 20.93
CA TYR A 132 -5.02 4.08 19.93
C TYR A 132 -5.01 3.48 18.52
N LEU A 133 -4.52 2.25 18.35
CA LEU A 133 -4.50 1.56 17.06
C LEU A 133 -5.92 1.26 16.56
N GLU A 134 -6.83 0.86 17.44
CA GLU A 134 -8.26 0.64 17.11
C GLU A 134 -8.91 1.94 16.61
N PHE A 135 -8.69 3.05 17.32
CA PHE A 135 -9.17 4.35 16.86
C PHE A 135 -8.66 4.71 15.47
N LEU A 136 -7.36 4.52 15.20
CA LEU A 136 -6.79 4.76 13.87
C LEU A 136 -7.38 3.82 12.82
N ARG A 137 -7.61 2.56 13.17
CA ARG A 137 -8.24 1.56 12.28
C ARG A 137 -9.64 2.02 11.87
N ASP A 138 -10.44 2.50 12.81
CA ASP A 138 -11.78 2.99 12.51
C ASP A 138 -11.76 4.22 11.60
N VAL A 139 -10.87 5.19 11.87
CA VAL A 139 -10.71 6.37 11.03
C VAL A 139 -10.27 5.98 9.61
N PHE A 140 -9.28 5.11 9.48
CA PHE A 140 -8.73 4.75 8.17
C PHE A 140 -9.66 3.85 7.36
N LYS A 141 -10.54 3.08 8.03
CA LYS A 141 -11.64 2.37 7.36
C LYS A 141 -12.60 3.35 6.68
N GLU A 142 -12.98 4.43 7.36
CA GLU A 142 -13.81 5.46 6.76
C GLU A 142 -13.06 6.22 5.66
N VAL A 143 -11.76 6.50 5.84
CA VAL A 143 -10.92 7.09 4.78
C VAL A 143 -10.87 6.20 3.55
N HIS A 144 -10.75 4.88 3.72
CA HIS A 144 -10.80 3.93 2.60
C HIS A 144 -12.14 3.99 1.88
N ARG A 145 -13.25 3.94 2.62
CA ARG A 145 -14.60 4.00 2.06
C ARG A 145 -14.87 5.24 1.20
N ILE A 146 -14.39 6.40 1.66
CA ILE A 146 -14.63 7.67 0.94
C ILE A 146 -13.64 7.94 -0.17
N THR A 147 -12.49 7.25 -0.19
CA THR A 147 -11.47 7.42 -1.24
C THR A 147 -11.89 6.67 -2.49
N LYS A 148 -11.76 7.34 -3.64
CA LYS A 148 -12.05 6.75 -4.95
C LYS A 148 -11.02 5.68 -5.29
N GLU A 149 -11.47 4.67 -6.03
CA GLU A 149 -10.58 3.63 -6.57
C GLU A 149 -9.40 4.25 -7.34
N GLY A 150 -8.21 3.67 -7.18
CA GLY A 150 -6.98 4.17 -7.81
C GLY A 150 -6.51 5.54 -7.32
N ARG A 151 -6.95 6.00 -6.13
CA ARG A 151 -6.56 7.28 -5.53
C ARG A 151 -5.74 7.10 -4.26
N PHE A 152 -5.23 8.19 -3.71
CA PHE A 152 -4.15 8.16 -2.74
C PHE A 152 -4.59 8.51 -1.33
N PHE A 153 -4.00 7.81 -0.38
CA PHE A 153 -3.97 8.15 1.03
C PHE A 153 -2.51 8.42 1.45
N ILE A 154 -2.21 9.62 1.91
CA ILE A 154 -0.89 10.00 2.41
C ILE A 154 -0.98 10.14 3.93
N LEU A 155 -0.24 9.29 4.63
CA LEU A 155 -0.18 9.24 6.08
C LEU A 155 1.18 9.71 6.57
N ASN A 156 1.22 10.87 7.24
CA ASN A 156 2.43 11.33 7.92
C ASN A 156 2.45 10.79 9.35
N THR A 157 3.35 9.88 9.63
CA THR A 157 3.52 9.25 10.95
C THR A 157 4.99 8.98 11.23
N SER A 158 5.33 8.68 12.48
CA SER A 158 6.68 8.28 12.88
C SER A 158 6.63 7.40 14.12
N PRO A 159 7.65 6.55 14.33
CA PRO A 159 7.86 5.94 15.63
C PRO A 159 7.96 7.01 16.73
N ILE A 160 7.45 6.72 17.91
CA ILE A 160 7.54 7.61 19.06
C ILE A 160 8.32 6.99 20.21
N ILE A 161 8.86 7.84 21.06
CA ILE A 161 9.53 7.44 22.29
C ILE A 161 8.78 8.13 23.43
N ILE A 162 8.25 7.32 24.35
CA ILE A 162 7.75 7.82 25.63
C ILE A 162 8.92 7.79 26.62
N PRO A 163 9.33 8.96 27.12
CA PRO A 163 10.44 9.03 28.05
C PRO A 163 10.18 8.25 29.33
N ARG A 164 11.25 7.80 29.98
CA ARG A 164 11.14 7.20 31.30
C ARG A 164 10.66 8.22 32.34
N VAL A 165 9.79 7.79 33.23
CA VAL A 165 9.29 8.63 34.34
C VAL A 165 10.34 8.74 35.47
N SER A 166 11.19 7.71 35.65
CA SER A 166 12.26 7.70 36.66
C SER A 166 13.47 6.90 36.16
N ARG A 167 14.59 6.97 36.91
CA ARG A 167 15.80 6.20 36.60
C ARG A 167 15.61 4.68 36.66
N GLN A 168 14.58 4.22 37.35
CA GLN A 168 14.26 2.79 37.50
C GLN A 168 13.45 2.22 36.31
N HIS A 169 12.91 3.09 35.46
CA HIS A 169 12.10 2.68 34.32
C HIS A 169 12.82 3.00 33.01
N SER A 170 12.72 2.10 32.04
CA SER A 170 13.20 2.34 30.68
C SER A 170 12.21 3.17 29.88
N SER A 171 12.71 3.96 28.92
CA SER A 171 11.85 4.57 27.91
C SER A 171 11.21 3.49 27.03
N LYS A 172 9.96 3.67 26.63
CA LYS A 172 9.25 2.77 25.73
C LYS A 172 9.16 3.35 24.32
N ARG A 173 9.40 2.52 23.32
CA ARG A 173 9.29 2.88 21.90
C ARG A 173 8.09 2.20 21.28
N TYR A 174 7.34 2.95 20.48
CA TYR A 174 6.19 2.45 19.74
C TYR A 174 6.43 2.62 18.25
N PRO A 175 6.44 1.52 17.48
CA PRO A 175 6.75 1.54 16.05
C PRO A 175 5.50 1.82 15.20
N ILE A 176 4.79 2.91 15.48
CA ILE A 176 3.47 3.25 14.93
C ILE A 176 3.34 2.98 13.42
N PRO A 177 4.27 3.42 12.54
CA PRO A 177 4.13 3.18 11.09
C PRO A 177 4.07 1.70 10.73
N PHE A 178 4.82 0.86 11.45
CA PHE A 178 4.88 -0.57 11.19
C PHE A 178 3.65 -1.31 11.71
N ASP A 179 3.04 -0.83 12.80
CA ASP A 179 1.82 -1.43 13.37
C ASP A 179 0.56 -1.00 12.59
N ILE A 180 0.60 0.16 11.93
CA ILE A 180 -0.49 0.65 11.06
C ILE A 180 -0.52 -0.09 9.72
N HIS A 181 0.65 -0.36 9.13
CA HIS A 181 0.75 -0.90 7.78
C HIS A 181 -0.07 -2.20 7.56
N PRO A 182 -0.02 -3.23 8.44
CA PRO A 182 -0.76 -4.47 8.25
C PRO A 182 -2.26 -4.25 8.08
N PHE A 183 -2.89 -3.44 8.92
CA PHE A 183 -4.32 -3.24 8.81
C PHE A 183 -4.73 -2.33 7.64
N LEU A 184 -3.84 -1.49 7.12
CA LEU A 184 -4.10 -0.78 5.86
C LEU A 184 -4.16 -1.76 4.68
N ILE A 185 -3.22 -2.71 4.61
CA ILE A 185 -3.24 -3.77 3.59
C ILE A 185 -4.51 -4.65 3.72
N GLU A 186 -4.90 -5.03 4.95
CA GLU A 186 -6.14 -5.77 5.21
C GLU A 186 -7.40 -5.02 4.75
N MET A 187 -7.39 -3.68 4.76
CA MET A 187 -8.48 -2.85 4.26
C MET A 187 -8.53 -2.76 2.73
N GLY A 188 -7.48 -3.20 2.02
CA GLY A 188 -7.40 -3.13 0.56
C GLY A 188 -6.51 -2.00 0.01
N TRP A 189 -5.76 -1.28 0.87
CA TRP A 189 -4.78 -0.33 0.39
C TRP A 189 -3.56 -1.03 -0.21
N GLU A 190 -3.06 -0.53 -1.34
CA GLU A 190 -1.79 -0.95 -1.92
C GLU A 190 -0.67 -0.01 -1.45
N PHE A 191 0.43 -0.56 -0.92
CA PHE A 191 1.60 0.25 -0.57
C PHE A 191 2.34 0.69 -1.84
N ILE A 192 2.47 2.01 -2.00
CA ILE A 192 3.13 2.61 -3.18
C ILE A 192 4.56 2.98 -2.85
N ASP A 193 4.79 3.79 -1.80
CA ASP A 193 6.12 4.30 -1.48
C ASP A 193 6.21 4.85 -0.05
N ASP A 194 7.44 5.04 0.41
CA ASP A 194 7.80 5.65 1.68
C ASP A 194 8.58 6.96 1.45
N ILE A 195 8.05 8.07 1.97
CA ILE A 195 8.61 9.41 1.78
C ILE A 195 9.21 9.91 3.08
N VAL A 196 10.52 10.11 3.12
CA VAL A 196 11.20 10.65 4.29
C VAL A 196 11.10 12.18 4.32
N TRP A 197 10.40 12.70 5.32
CA TRP A 197 10.37 14.15 5.59
C TRP A 197 11.59 14.58 6.37
N ILE A 198 12.56 15.19 5.69
CA ILE A 198 13.78 15.74 6.31
C ILE A 198 13.46 17.12 6.86
N LYS A 199 13.66 17.29 8.19
CA LYS A 199 13.54 18.59 8.88
C LYS A 199 14.91 19.21 9.03
N PRO A 200 15.05 20.55 8.88
CA PRO A 200 16.32 21.24 9.18
C PRO A 200 16.69 21.10 10.67
N GLU A 201 17.99 21.11 10.96
CA GLU A 201 18.53 20.87 12.32
C GLU A 201 17.97 21.81 13.40
N PHE A 202 17.57 23.03 13.04
CA PHE A 202 16.93 23.99 13.96
C PHE A 202 15.66 23.45 14.62
N SER A 203 14.90 22.62 13.91
CA SER A 203 13.70 21.99 14.47
C SER A 203 13.99 20.88 15.48
N ALA A 204 15.22 20.39 15.54
CA ALA A 204 15.64 19.35 16.50
C ALA A 204 16.06 19.95 17.86
N LYS A 205 16.58 21.19 17.90
CA LYS A 205 16.97 21.87 19.14
C LYS A 205 15.78 22.34 19.97
N ASP A 206 14.69 22.73 19.33
CA ASP A 206 13.50 23.22 20.06
C ASP A 206 12.75 22.11 20.81
N ARG A 207 13.06 20.83 20.57
CA ARG A 207 12.44 19.72 21.30
C ARG A 207 13.07 19.41 22.65
N ASN A 208 14.24 19.95 22.93
CA ASN A 208 14.99 19.71 24.18
C ASN A 208 14.91 20.89 25.19
N SER A 209 14.17 21.93 24.88
CA SER A 209 14.05 23.15 25.70
C SER A 209 12.64 23.39 26.26
N SER A 210 11.86 22.31 26.46
CA SER A 210 10.60 22.38 27.19
C SER A 210 10.42 21.18 28.12
#